data_6437dd6fb04446c2cd8d8ef573355cfc
#
_entry.id   6437dd6fb04446c2cd8d8ef573355cfc
#
_cell.length_a   1.000
_cell.length_b   1.000
_cell.length_c   1.000
_cell.angle_alpha   90.00
_cell.angle_beta   90.00
_cell.angle_gamma   90.00
#
_symmetry.space_group_name_H-M   'P 1'
#
loop_
_entity.id
_entity.type
_entity.pdbx_description
1 polymer ?
#
loop_
_entity_poly.entity_id
_entity_poly.type
_entity_poly.pdbx_seq_one_letter_code
_entity_poly.pdbx_strand_id
1 'polypeptide(L)'
;MRKIRTVAATLTVGVIPLGITVAGTAPAAHSAAATSGTFSLLNYNVAGLPVVHEPPTKLSMEDAATQIGQRIQPYDVVNMQEDFNYHAYIYAGDNHANRTPTSGPAGFGDGLNTVSDDSFSEFSRTKWSSCHADNGDCLTPKGFSVMRLQLAPGVYVDYYNLHTNAGTSSGDETARQNEWQQLTAFMQANSAGDAVIVAGDTNSRYTRGDDQLANFVAANGLTDSWVQLEQGGIAPPAGAPPLMCDETAITNTCEVTNKTFYRSSKQITLNATAYNNEHAKFLDSTGAMLSDMDPILTDFSWSQNSDYQQSDLFGGNGGTPFNDGAAIPAGVGTTTVTLSAGSRVDQVGLTLANGTSFTHGGTGGTPASLTLNSGEHIASVELCEGQYNGDNRLFYTKYTTDQGRTLAGGTVTSDCTTYATPSGWQLAGFYGRSGTEVDKLGLVYTRLS
;
A
#
# COMPACT_ATOMS: atom_id res chain seq x y z
N MET A 1 -84.20 -33.63 14.19
CA MET A 1 -83.71 -33.75 15.56
C MET A 1 -82.53 -34.71 15.60
N ARG A 2 -81.31 -34.19 15.66
CA ARG A 2 -80.07 -35.00 15.71
C ARG A 2 -79.37 -34.69 17.04
N LYS A 3 -79.19 -35.71 17.83
CA LYS A 3 -78.56 -35.64 19.17
C LYS A 3 -77.05 -35.46 19.02
N ILE A 4 -76.52 -34.42 19.67
CA ILE A 4 -75.08 -34.19 19.80
C ILE A 4 -74.60 -34.91 21.07
N ARG A 5 -73.61 -35.81 20.92
CA ARG A 5 -72.91 -36.46 22.03
C ARG A 5 -71.64 -35.66 22.33
N THR A 6 -71.54 -35.15 23.55
CA THR A 6 -70.35 -34.48 24.09
C THR A 6 -69.33 -35.56 24.54
N VAL A 7 -68.09 -35.47 24.02
CA VAL A 7 -66.97 -36.27 24.47
C VAL A 7 -66.06 -35.34 25.24
N ALA A 8 -65.84 -35.63 26.51
CA ALA A 8 -64.89 -34.94 27.35
C ALA A 8 -63.46 -35.52 27.12
N ALA A 9 -62.53 -34.69 26.68
CA ALA A 9 -61.13 -35.06 26.57
C ALA A 9 -60.35 -34.49 27.75
N THR A 10 -59.73 -35.36 28.50
CA THR A 10 -58.82 -35.02 29.60
C THR A 10 -57.47 -34.63 29.06
N LEU A 11 -57.01 -33.39 29.22
CA LEU A 11 -55.69 -32.93 28.87
C LEU A 11 -54.70 -33.26 30.03
N THR A 12 -53.77 -34.14 29.79
CA THR A 12 -52.58 -34.34 30.64
C THR A 12 -51.49 -33.40 30.17
N VAL A 13 -51.12 -32.40 30.97
CA VAL A 13 -50.01 -31.48 30.73
C VAL A 13 -48.70 -32.18 31.09
N GLY A 14 -47.95 -32.62 30.07
CA GLY A 14 -46.56 -33.07 30.23
C GLY A 14 -45.62 -31.90 30.21
N VAL A 15 -44.91 -31.67 31.31
CA VAL A 15 -43.82 -30.67 31.41
C VAL A 15 -42.58 -31.27 30.73
N ILE A 16 -42.22 -30.78 29.54
CA ILE A 16 -40.95 -31.09 28.88
C ILE A 16 -39.94 -30.06 29.38
N PRO A 17 -38.80 -30.43 29.98
CA PRO A 17 -37.74 -29.47 30.28
C PRO A 17 -37.08 -29.04 28.97
N LEU A 18 -37.20 -27.75 28.64
CA LEU A 18 -36.47 -27.13 27.52
C LEU A 18 -35.00 -27.01 27.93
N GLY A 19 -34.17 -27.94 27.51
CA GLY A 19 -32.72 -27.80 27.58
C GLY A 19 -32.25 -26.76 26.58
N ILE A 20 -31.86 -25.57 27.04
CA ILE A 20 -31.21 -24.57 26.20
C ILE A 20 -29.77 -25.06 25.93
N THR A 21 -29.55 -25.70 24.79
CA THR A 21 -28.20 -25.90 24.26
C THR A 21 -27.75 -24.56 23.72
N VAL A 22 -26.85 -23.88 24.41
CA VAL A 22 -26.08 -22.77 23.87
C VAL A 22 -25.13 -23.39 22.85
N ALA A 23 -25.50 -23.32 21.57
CA ALA A 23 -24.59 -23.60 20.48
C ALA A 23 -23.52 -22.50 20.47
N GLY A 24 -22.37 -22.76 21.05
CA GLY A 24 -21.19 -21.94 20.85
C GLY A 24 -20.88 -21.93 19.36
N THR A 25 -20.98 -20.76 18.73
CA THR A 25 -20.47 -20.55 17.38
C THR A 25 -18.97 -20.81 17.45
N ALA A 26 -18.52 -21.89 16.84
CA ALA A 26 -17.08 -22.10 16.60
C ALA A 26 -16.56 -20.87 15.83
N PRO A 27 -15.42 -20.28 16.22
CA PRO A 27 -14.82 -19.21 15.45
C PRO A 27 -14.64 -19.72 14.01
N ALA A 28 -15.05 -18.88 13.05
CA ALA A 28 -14.82 -19.18 11.64
C ALA A 28 -13.32 -19.46 11.44
N ALA A 29 -12.99 -20.63 10.90
CA ALA A 29 -11.63 -20.94 10.54
C ALA A 29 -11.22 -19.89 9.49
N HIS A 30 -10.32 -18.97 9.84
CA HIS A 30 -9.70 -18.08 8.88
C HIS A 30 -8.93 -18.99 7.91
N SER A 31 -9.23 -18.90 6.62
CA SER A 31 -8.38 -19.51 5.61
C SER A 31 -6.95 -19.01 5.84
N ALA A 32 -5.96 -19.89 5.78
CA ALA A 32 -4.57 -19.48 5.89
C ALA A 32 -4.32 -18.37 4.87
N ALA A 33 -3.79 -17.23 5.33
CA ALA A 33 -3.46 -16.11 4.45
C ALA A 33 -2.50 -16.59 3.36
N ALA A 34 -2.67 -16.09 2.13
CA ALA A 34 -1.75 -16.40 1.05
C ALA A 34 -0.33 -15.98 1.44
N THR A 35 0.63 -16.87 1.25
CA THR A 35 2.05 -16.59 1.56
C THR A 35 2.86 -16.18 0.34
N SER A 36 2.26 -16.22 -0.84
CA SER A 36 2.83 -15.76 -2.10
C SER A 36 1.73 -15.49 -3.12
N GLY A 37 2.05 -14.69 -4.12
CA GLY A 37 1.15 -14.37 -5.21
C GLY A 37 1.86 -13.64 -6.35
N THR A 38 1.08 -13.22 -7.33
CA THR A 38 1.53 -12.40 -8.48
C THR A 38 0.54 -11.28 -8.71
N PHE A 39 0.98 -10.20 -9.30
CA PHE A 39 0.12 -9.14 -9.81
C PHE A 39 0.83 -8.40 -10.95
N SER A 40 0.04 -7.76 -11.80
CA SER A 40 0.48 -6.95 -12.92
C SER A 40 0.34 -5.46 -12.59
N LEU A 41 1.35 -4.66 -12.92
CA LEU A 41 1.36 -3.21 -12.80
C LEU A 41 1.50 -2.58 -14.19
N LEU A 42 0.49 -1.80 -14.61
CA LEU A 42 0.60 -0.92 -15.77
C LEU A 42 0.90 0.50 -15.31
N ASN A 43 1.96 1.10 -15.85
CA ASN A 43 2.30 2.52 -15.64
C ASN A 43 2.07 3.28 -16.95
N TYR A 44 1.18 4.27 -16.95
CA TYR A 44 0.73 4.94 -18.17
C TYR A 44 0.43 6.43 -17.99
N ASN A 45 1.22 7.30 -18.61
CA ASN A 45 0.83 8.69 -18.81
C ASN A 45 -0.25 8.72 -19.92
N VAL A 46 -1.44 9.20 -19.59
CA VAL A 46 -2.64 9.15 -20.44
C VAL A 46 -2.84 10.41 -21.29
N ALA A 47 -1.92 11.38 -21.23
CA ALA A 47 -1.95 12.64 -21.98
C ALA A 47 -3.31 13.37 -21.88
N GLY A 48 -3.92 13.39 -20.71
CA GLY A 48 -5.26 13.97 -20.47
C GLY A 48 -5.24 15.49 -20.23
N LEU A 49 -4.19 16.20 -20.68
CA LEU A 49 -4.10 17.65 -20.58
C LEU A 49 -4.74 18.30 -21.82
N PRO A 50 -5.86 19.03 -21.69
CA PRO A 50 -6.48 19.65 -22.85
C PRO A 50 -5.59 20.75 -23.43
N VAL A 51 -5.41 20.77 -24.76
CA VAL A 51 -4.85 21.87 -25.55
C VAL A 51 -3.31 21.99 -25.59
N VAL A 52 -2.54 21.27 -24.79
CA VAL A 52 -1.06 21.44 -24.74
C VAL A 52 -0.32 20.31 -25.46
N HIS A 53 -0.79 19.06 -25.31
CA HIS A 53 -0.28 17.89 -26.00
C HIS A 53 -1.46 17.11 -26.56
N GLU A 54 -1.65 17.13 -27.88
CA GLU A 54 -2.63 16.28 -28.52
C GLU A 54 -1.99 14.89 -28.73
N PRO A 55 -2.64 13.80 -28.23
CA PRO A 55 -2.18 12.45 -28.54
C PRO A 55 -2.19 12.21 -30.06
N PRO A 56 -1.37 11.27 -30.57
CA PRO A 56 -1.30 10.97 -32.00
C PRO A 56 -2.62 10.53 -32.63
N THR A 57 -3.54 10.00 -31.85
CA THR A 57 -4.90 9.64 -32.31
C THR A 57 -5.71 10.86 -32.74
N LYS A 58 -6.58 10.66 -33.75
CA LYS A 58 -7.57 11.68 -34.16
C LYS A 58 -8.92 11.54 -33.45
N LEU A 59 -9.03 10.66 -32.49
CA LEU A 59 -10.20 10.54 -31.65
C LEU A 59 -10.37 11.80 -30.79
N SER A 60 -11.60 12.04 -30.33
CA SER A 60 -11.80 13.01 -29.24
C SER A 60 -11.08 12.54 -27.98
N MET A 61 -10.70 13.47 -27.09
CA MET A 61 -10.08 13.12 -25.82
C MET A 61 -10.97 12.22 -24.97
N GLU A 62 -12.31 12.42 -25.04
CA GLU A 62 -13.29 11.60 -24.37
C GLU A 62 -13.31 10.16 -24.89
N ASP A 63 -13.24 9.98 -26.22
CA ASP A 63 -13.24 8.67 -26.86
C ASP A 63 -11.90 7.96 -26.60
N ALA A 64 -10.78 8.68 -26.70
CA ALA A 64 -9.46 8.14 -26.37
C ALA A 64 -9.39 7.68 -24.91
N ALA A 65 -9.81 8.52 -23.96
CA ALA A 65 -9.88 8.19 -22.55
C ALA A 65 -10.79 6.99 -22.26
N THR A 66 -11.95 6.90 -22.92
CA THR A 66 -12.85 5.73 -22.79
C THR A 66 -12.20 4.45 -23.29
N GLN A 67 -11.47 4.51 -24.42
CA GLN A 67 -10.74 3.36 -24.94
C GLN A 67 -9.57 2.98 -24.03
N ILE A 68 -8.87 3.95 -23.45
CA ILE A 68 -7.83 3.68 -22.42
C ILE A 68 -8.47 2.92 -21.25
N GLY A 69 -9.60 3.40 -20.70
CA GLY A 69 -10.32 2.74 -19.62
C GLY A 69 -10.68 1.28 -19.92
N GLN A 70 -11.11 0.99 -21.15
CA GLN A 70 -11.41 -0.38 -21.57
C GLN A 70 -10.19 -1.29 -21.66
N ARG A 71 -9.02 -0.72 -21.99
CA ARG A 71 -7.79 -1.48 -22.22
C ARG A 71 -6.96 -1.69 -20.97
N ILE A 72 -7.18 -0.89 -19.93
CA ILE A 72 -6.50 -1.09 -18.65
C ILE A 72 -7.13 -2.19 -17.79
N GLN A 73 -8.36 -2.63 -18.07
CA GLN A 73 -9.08 -3.65 -17.29
C GLN A 73 -8.31 -4.96 -17.01
N PRO A 74 -7.43 -5.47 -17.89
CA PRO A 74 -6.73 -6.73 -17.66
C PRO A 74 -5.58 -6.66 -16.65
N TYR A 75 -5.21 -5.47 -16.16
CA TYR A 75 -4.06 -5.27 -15.29
C TYR A 75 -4.53 -5.06 -13.84
N ASP A 76 -3.88 -5.70 -12.86
CA ASP A 76 -4.34 -5.67 -11.46
C ASP A 76 -4.19 -4.29 -10.81
N VAL A 77 -3.14 -3.53 -11.17
CA VAL A 77 -2.90 -2.17 -10.68
C VAL A 77 -2.48 -1.28 -11.85
N VAL A 78 -3.07 -0.10 -11.97
CA VAL A 78 -2.75 0.86 -13.04
C VAL A 78 -2.45 2.23 -12.46
N ASN A 79 -1.22 2.70 -12.67
CA ASN A 79 -0.83 4.09 -12.42
C ASN A 79 -1.08 4.93 -13.65
N MET A 80 -1.76 6.04 -13.48
CA MET A 80 -2.01 7.03 -14.52
C MET A 80 -1.38 8.37 -14.13
N GLN A 81 -0.73 9.00 -15.11
CA GLN A 81 -0.23 10.37 -15.04
C GLN A 81 -0.96 11.21 -16.09
N GLU A 82 -1.01 12.51 -15.89
CA GLU A 82 -1.78 13.46 -16.72
C GLU A 82 -3.28 13.15 -16.84
N ASP A 83 -3.85 12.41 -15.91
CA ASP A 83 -5.28 12.19 -15.83
C ASP A 83 -5.98 13.41 -15.17
N PHE A 84 -6.01 14.54 -15.88
CA PHE A 84 -6.51 15.81 -15.35
C PHE A 84 -8.02 15.95 -15.48
N ASN A 85 -8.56 15.92 -16.71
CA ASN A 85 -9.95 16.27 -16.96
C ASN A 85 -10.79 15.10 -17.50
N TYR A 86 -10.13 14.00 -17.92
CA TYR A 86 -10.80 12.91 -18.62
C TYR A 86 -10.97 11.64 -17.78
N HIS A 87 -10.62 11.68 -16.49
CA HIS A 87 -10.75 10.54 -15.58
C HIS A 87 -12.16 9.93 -15.55
N ALA A 88 -13.22 10.74 -15.71
CA ALA A 88 -14.58 10.23 -15.74
C ALA A 88 -14.85 9.29 -16.95
N TYR A 89 -14.19 9.55 -18.08
CA TYR A 89 -14.29 8.72 -19.28
C TYR A 89 -13.43 7.46 -19.15
N ILE A 90 -12.24 7.56 -18.57
CA ILE A 90 -11.42 6.38 -18.22
C ILE A 90 -12.22 5.48 -17.27
N TYR A 91 -12.78 6.03 -16.20
CA TYR A 91 -13.55 5.27 -15.21
C TYR A 91 -14.85 4.68 -15.76
N ALA A 92 -15.45 5.28 -16.81
CA ALA A 92 -16.61 4.69 -17.48
C ALA A 92 -16.24 3.41 -18.26
N GLY A 93 -15.00 3.31 -18.73
CA GLY A 93 -14.47 2.12 -19.42
C GLY A 93 -13.83 1.10 -18.48
N ASP A 94 -13.44 1.50 -17.29
CA ASP A 94 -12.69 0.72 -16.30
C ASP A 94 -13.60 -0.07 -15.35
N ASN A 95 -13.12 -1.21 -14.85
CA ASN A 95 -13.85 -2.09 -13.93
C ASN A 95 -13.13 -2.43 -12.62
N HIS A 96 -11.97 -1.81 -12.34
CA HIS A 96 -11.27 -2.01 -11.08
C HIS A 96 -12.12 -1.65 -9.87
N ALA A 97 -12.01 -2.45 -8.82
CA ALA A 97 -12.83 -2.29 -7.60
C ALA A 97 -12.44 -1.06 -6.77
N ASN A 98 -11.17 -0.68 -6.81
CA ASN A 98 -10.60 0.39 -5.98
C ASN A 98 -10.02 1.50 -6.84
N ARG A 99 -10.22 2.76 -6.41
CA ARG A 99 -9.72 3.96 -7.10
C ARG A 99 -9.24 4.98 -6.08
N THR A 100 -8.12 5.65 -6.38
CA THR A 100 -7.72 6.81 -5.59
C THR A 100 -8.68 7.98 -5.86
N PRO A 101 -8.97 8.83 -4.85
CA PRO A 101 -9.72 10.05 -5.06
C PRO A 101 -9.01 10.93 -6.09
N THR A 102 -9.75 11.55 -7.01
CA THR A 102 -9.20 12.53 -7.95
C THR A 102 -8.72 13.76 -7.20
N SER A 103 -7.65 14.40 -7.70
CA SER A 103 -7.07 15.59 -7.08
C SER A 103 -7.72 16.86 -7.60
N GLY A 104 -7.94 17.84 -6.71
CA GLY A 104 -8.39 19.19 -7.03
C GLY A 104 -9.86 19.31 -7.45
N PRO A 105 -10.37 20.55 -7.54
CA PRO A 105 -11.63 20.85 -8.21
C PRO A 105 -11.48 20.61 -9.72
N ALA A 106 -12.61 20.47 -10.45
CA ALA A 106 -12.60 20.32 -11.90
C ALA A 106 -11.67 21.37 -12.54
N GLY A 107 -10.61 20.89 -13.17
CA GLY A 107 -9.67 21.74 -13.91
C GLY A 107 -8.20 21.38 -13.77
N PHE A 108 -7.60 21.42 -12.61
CA PHE A 108 -6.15 21.21 -12.48
C PHE A 108 -5.78 20.59 -11.14
N GLY A 109 -5.90 19.27 -11.06
CA GLY A 109 -5.24 18.47 -10.03
C GLY A 109 -3.77 18.19 -10.37
N ASP A 110 -3.18 17.24 -9.65
CA ASP A 110 -1.82 16.75 -9.92
C ASP A 110 -1.74 15.78 -11.11
N GLY A 111 -2.89 15.34 -11.63
CA GLY A 111 -3.00 14.40 -12.73
C GLY A 111 -2.64 12.96 -12.38
N LEU A 112 -2.48 12.65 -11.08
CA LEU A 112 -2.10 11.31 -10.63
C LEU A 112 -3.33 10.55 -10.15
N ASN A 113 -3.66 9.44 -10.79
CA ASN A 113 -4.68 8.52 -10.33
C ASN A 113 -4.17 7.08 -10.41
N THR A 114 -4.68 6.24 -9.52
CA THR A 114 -4.39 4.81 -9.51
C THR A 114 -5.69 4.04 -9.37
N VAL A 115 -5.87 3.01 -10.17
CA VAL A 115 -6.95 2.03 -10.03
C VAL A 115 -6.35 0.67 -9.69
N SER A 116 -7.07 -0.16 -8.93
CA SER A 116 -6.55 -1.44 -8.46
C SER A 116 -7.68 -2.43 -8.16
N ASP A 117 -7.42 -3.70 -8.43
CA ASP A 117 -8.24 -4.81 -7.94
C ASP A 117 -8.03 -5.05 -6.45
N ASP A 118 -6.80 -4.84 -5.97
CA ASP A 118 -6.46 -4.94 -4.56
C ASP A 118 -6.88 -3.70 -3.77
N SER A 119 -7.25 -3.89 -2.50
CA SER A 119 -7.58 -2.79 -1.60
C SER A 119 -6.33 -2.01 -1.18
N PHE A 120 -6.52 -0.75 -0.84
CA PHE A 120 -5.44 0.09 -0.32
C PHE A 120 -5.92 0.98 0.83
N SER A 121 -4.98 1.47 1.60
CA SER A 121 -5.20 2.41 2.71
C SER A 121 -4.12 3.50 2.71
N GLU A 122 -4.23 4.45 3.63
CA GLU A 122 -3.21 5.49 3.89
C GLU A 122 -2.85 6.34 2.66
N PHE A 123 -3.82 6.51 1.75
CA PHE A 123 -3.59 7.31 0.55
C PHE A 123 -3.31 8.78 0.88
N SER A 124 -2.25 9.32 0.30
CA SER A 124 -1.92 10.74 0.39
C SER A 124 -1.25 11.25 -0.90
N ARG A 125 -1.22 12.57 -1.06
CA ARG A 125 -0.59 13.27 -2.19
C ARG A 125 0.38 14.30 -1.67
N THR A 126 1.53 14.42 -2.33
CA THR A 126 2.57 15.41 -2.01
C THR A 126 2.97 16.12 -3.29
N LYS A 127 2.78 17.45 -3.32
CA LYS A 127 3.23 18.30 -4.41
C LYS A 127 4.77 18.43 -4.38
N TRP A 128 5.39 18.47 -5.56
CA TRP A 128 6.79 18.85 -5.64
C TRP A 128 7.02 20.27 -5.10
N SER A 129 8.11 20.45 -4.36
CA SER A 129 8.55 21.76 -3.85
C SER A 129 9.31 22.56 -4.90
N SER A 130 9.71 21.93 -6.00
CA SER A 130 10.44 22.51 -7.12
C SER A 130 9.70 22.24 -8.41
N CYS A 131 9.77 23.16 -9.36
CA CYS A 131 9.41 22.97 -10.76
C CYS A 131 10.19 23.97 -11.61
N HIS A 132 10.34 23.69 -12.91
CA HIS A 132 10.82 24.69 -13.89
C HIS A 132 9.65 25.07 -14.81
N ALA A 133 9.53 26.37 -15.13
CA ALA A 133 8.34 26.88 -15.80
C ALA A 133 8.28 26.57 -17.31
N ASP A 134 9.35 26.09 -17.89
CA ASP A 134 9.36 25.64 -19.27
C ASP A 134 8.39 24.47 -19.45
N ASN A 135 7.77 24.34 -20.61
CA ASN A 135 6.81 23.29 -20.92
C ASN A 135 5.54 23.24 -20.05
N GLY A 136 5.29 24.27 -19.24
CA GLY A 136 4.06 24.33 -18.44
C GLY A 136 4.06 23.52 -17.13
N ASP A 137 5.17 22.92 -16.72
CA ASP A 137 5.24 22.04 -15.54
C ASP A 137 4.80 22.67 -14.23
N CYS A 138 4.99 24.00 -14.08
CA CYS A 138 4.53 24.73 -12.89
C CYS A 138 3.04 25.10 -12.91
N LEU A 139 2.32 24.84 -14.01
CA LEU A 139 0.89 25.15 -14.13
C LEU A 139 0.01 24.17 -13.37
N THR A 140 0.48 22.95 -13.17
CA THR A 140 -0.20 21.90 -12.41
C THR A 140 0.59 21.58 -11.14
N PRO A 141 -0.07 21.16 -10.05
CA PRO A 141 0.63 20.78 -8.82
C PRO A 141 1.22 19.37 -8.93
N LYS A 142 2.04 19.09 -9.96
CA LYS A 142 2.74 17.80 -10.11
C LYS A 142 3.39 17.37 -8.80
N GLY A 143 3.51 16.08 -8.60
CA GLY A 143 4.02 15.52 -7.36
C GLY A 143 4.08 14.01 -7.40
N PHE A 144 3.84 13.41 -6.25
CA PHE A 144 3.63 11.98 -6.09
C PHE A 144 2.46 11.70 -5.16
N SER A 145 1.81 10.58 -5.38
CA SER A 145 0.89 9.98 -4.42
C SER A 145 1.52 8.73 -3.82
N VAL A 146 1.09 8.39 -2.61
CA VAL A 146 1.46 7.15 -1.94
C VAL A 146 0.22 6.51 -1.32
N MET A 147 0.16 5.19 -1.36
CA MET A 147 -0.84 4.38 -0.68
C MET A 147 -0.19 3.10 -0.16
N ARG A 148 -0.81 2.48 0.82
CA ARG A 148 -0.44 1.16 1.30
C ARG A 148 -1.33 0.13 0.63
N LEU A 149 -0.81 -0.52 -0.42
CA LEU A 149 -1.50 -1.55 -1.20
C LEU A 149 -1.48 -2.87 -0.42
N GLN A 150 -2.64 -3.53 -0.28
CA GLN A 150 -2.78 -4.79 0.44
C GLN A 150 -2.88 -5.95 -0.56
N LEU A 151 -1.79 -6.67 -0.78
CA LEU A 151 -1.74 -7.83 -1.68
C LEU A 151 -2.37 -9.09 -1.08
N ALA A 152 -2.41 -9.19 0.25
CA ALA A 152 -3.09 -10.23 1.02
C ALA A 152 -3.21 -9.78 2.48
N PRO A 153 -4.02 -10.45 3.33
CA PRO A 153 -4.04 -10.18 4.76
C PRO A 153 -2.63 -10.18 5.38
N GLY A 154 -2.23 -9.08 6.02
CA GLY A 154 -0.90 -8.86 6.58
C GLY A 154 0.23 -8.66 5.56
N VAL A 155 -0.07 -8.50 4.26
CA VAL A 155 0.93 -8.29 3.20
C VAL A 155 0.69 -6.94 2.54
N TYR A 156 1.55 -5.98 2.85
CA TYR A 156 1.43 -4.60 2.39
C TYR A 156 2.66 -4.15 1.63
N VAL A 157 2.45 -3.31 0.61
CA VAL A 157 3.49 -2.64 -0.16
C VAL A 157 3.19 -1.14 -0.16
N ASP A 158 4.17 -0.32 0.16
CA ASP A 158 4.06 1.13 -0.02
C ASP A 158 4.21 1.44 -1.51
N TYR A 159 3.14 1.93 -2.10
CA TYR A 159 2.96 2.06 -3.53
C TYR A 159 2.87 3.53 -3.94
N TYR A 160 3.81 3.96 -4.78
CA TYR A 160 3.96 5.35 -5.22
C TYR A 160 3.61 5.49 -6.70
N ASN A 161 2.85 6.54 -7.02
CA ASN A 161 2.65 7.05 -8.37
C ASN A 161 3.23 8.47 -8.45
N LEU A 162 4.02 8.77 -9.47
CA LEU A 162 4.68 10.08 -9.59
C LEU A 162 4.67 10.61 -11.02
N HIS A 163 4.79 11.94 -11.13
CA HIS A 163 5.08 12.62 -12.39
C HIS A 163 6.06 13.77 -12.11
N THR A 164 7.27 13.66 -12.65
CA THR A 164 8.32 14.67 -12.45
C THR A 164 8.29 15.77 -13.51
N ASN A 165 9.12 16.80 -13.33
CA ASN A 165 9.27 17.90 -14.27
C ASN A 165 9.71 17.39 -15.66
N ALA A 166 9.01 17.80 -16.70
CA ALA A 166 9.34 17.47 -18.08
C ALA A 166 10.53 18.30 -18.62
N GLY A 167 10.93 18.06 -19.87
CA GLY A 167 11.95 18.83 -20.57
C GLY A 167 13.38 18.41 -20.27
N THR A 168 14.32 19.09 -20.94
CA THR A 168 15.75 18.74 -20.91
C THR A 168 16.66 19.98 -20.81
N SER A 169 16.10 21.13 -20.45
CA SER A 169 16.92 22.29 -20.09
C SER A 169 17.59 22.07 -18.74
N SER A 170 18.66 22.80 -18.44
CA SER A 170 19.33 22.70 -17.16
C SER A 170 18.41 23.09 -15.98
N GLY A 171 17.37 23.89 -16.23
CA GLY A 171 16.33 24.21 -15.25
C GLY A 171 15.44 23.00 -14.95
N ASP A 172 15.04 22.26 -15.99
CA ASP A 172 14.24 21.02 -15.86
C ASP A 172 15.01 19.93 -15.10
N GLU A 173 16.27 19.72 -15.48
CA GLU A 173 17.15 18.76 -14.81
C GLU A 173 17.37 19.10 -13.34
N THR A 174 17.57 20.38 -13.03
CA THR A 174 17.67 20.86 -11.63
C THR A 174 16.36 20.62 -10.87
N ALA A 175 15.21 20.87 -11.48
CA ALA A 175 13.91 20.61 -10.87
C ALA A 175 13.77 19.12 -10.53
N ARG A 176 14.05 18.21 -11.49
CA ARG A 176 13.99 16.75 -11.26
C ARG A 176 14.96 16.28 -10.16
N GLN A 177 16.17 16.83 -10.11
CA GLN A 177 17.14 16.50 -9.04
C GLN A 177 16.57 16.84 -7.65
N ASN A 178 15.92 18.01 -7.52
CA ASN A 178 15.26 18.42 -6.27
C ASN A 178 14.04 17.53 -5.94
N GLU A 179 13.28 17.11 -6.95
CA GLU A 179 12.16 16.18 -6.82
C GLU A 179 12.61 14.80 -6.34
N TRP A 180 13.71 14.27 -6.88
CA TRP A 180 14.33 13.02 -6.39
C TRP A 180 14.79 13.13 -4.94
N GLN A 181 15.36 14.26 -4.55
CA GLN A 181 15.76 14.49 -3.16
C GLN A 181 14.54 14.54 -2.23
N GLN A 182 13.48 15.23 -2.65
CA GLN A 182 12.23 15.30 -1.89
C GLN A 182 11.59 13.92 -1.72
N LEU A 183 11.50 13.13 -2.80
CA LEU A 183 10.95 11.79 -2.74
C LEU A 183 11.80 10.86 -1.86
N THR A 184 13.13 10.92 -1.99
CA THR A 184 14.04 10.15 -1.14
C THR A 184 13.85 10.46 0.34
N ALA A 185 13.78 11.75 0.72
CA ALA A 185 13.53 12.15 2.10
C ALA A 185 12.16 11.66 2.60
N PHE A 186 11.13 11.74 1.75
CA PHE A 186 9.80 11.23 2.08
C PHE A 186 9.79 9.71 2.29
N MET A 187 10.41 8.94 1.38
CA MET A 187 10.49 7.48 1.49
C MET A 187 11.28 7.03 2.74
N GLN A 188 12.35 7.75 3.08
CA GLN A 188 13.13 7.47 4.30
C GLN A 188 12.32 7.72 5.58
N ALA A 189 11.43 8.72 5.57
CA ALA A 189 10.59 9.05 6.71
C ALA A 189 9.32 8.20 6.82
N ASN A 190 8.77 7.70 5.70
CA ASN A 190 7.44 7.10 5.67
C ASN A 190 7.40 5.63 5.25
N SER A 191 8.45 5.11 4.59
CA SER A 191 8.51 3.73 4.08
C SER A 191 9.77 2.99 4.53
N ALA A 192 10.35 3.41 5.67
CA ALA A 192 11.53 2.76 6.23
C ALA A 192 11.19 1.34 6.68
N GLY A 193 11.87 0.34 6.11
CA GLY A 193 11.64 -1.07 6.44
C GLY A 193 10.49 -1.74 5.69
N ASP A 194 9.72 -0.98 4.89
CA ASP A 194 8.62 -1.51 4.09
C ASP A 194 9.10 -1.98 2.71
N ALA A 195 8.38 -2.94 2.13
CA ALA A 195 8.45 -3.23 0.70
C ALA A 195 7.84 -2.06 -0.06
N VAL A 196 8.48 -1.66 -1.16
CA VAL A 196 8.11 -0.44 -1.88
C VAL A 196 8.05 -0.70 -3.38
N ILE A 197 7.07 -0.10 -4.04
CA ILE A 197 7.03 0.09 -5.49
C ILE A 197 6.91 1.59 -5.77
N VAL A 198 7.73 2.11 -6.66
CA VAL A 198 7.68 3.47 -7.18
C VAL A 198 7.51 3.38 -8.69
N ALA A 199 6.39 3.85 -9.22
CA ALA A 199 6.15 3.87 -10.66
C ALA A 199 5.59 5.23 -11.09
N GLY A 200 5.87 5.62 -12.33
CA GLY A 200 5.37 6.90 -12.85
C GLY A 200 6.12 7.35 -14.09
N ASP A 201 5.72 8.50 -14.59
CA ASP A 201 6.48 9.22 -15.60
C ASP A 201 7.59 10.02 -14.92
N THR A 202 8.79 9.49 -15.02
CA THR A 202 9.97 10.07 -14.38
C THR A 202 10.60 11.18 -15.20
N ASN A 203 10.16 11.38 -16.43
CA ASN A 203 10.80 12.26 -17.39
C ASN A 203 12.33 12.09 -17.45
N SER A 204 12.85 10.96 -16.96
CA SER A 204 14.27 10.68 -16.74
C SER A 204 14.75 9.47 -17.52
N ARG A 205 16.03 9.50 -17.93
CA ARG A 205 16.73 8.40 -18.59
C ARG A 205 18.11 8.19 -17.98
N TYR A 206 18.55 6.94 -17.93
CA TYR A 206 19.93 6.61 -17.50
C TYR A 206 20.99 7.20 -18.42
N THR A 207 20.68 7.23 -19.72
CA THR A 207 21.60 7.82 -20.74
C THR A 207 21.77 9.32 -20.61
N ARG A 208 20.86 10.04 -19.91
CA ARG A 208 20.99 11.46 -19.55
C ARG A 208 21.56 11.58 -18.13
N GLY A 209 22.84 11.94 -18.02
CA GLY A 209 23.55 11.97 -16.72
C GLY A 209 22.98 12.95 -15.71
N ASP A 210 22.47 14.08 -16.18
CA ASP A 210 21.93 15.15 -15.33
C ASP A 210 20.54 14.82 -14.74
N ASP A 211 19.85 13.79 -15.24
CA ASP A 211 18.61 13.30 -14.64
C ASP A 211 18.81 12.65 -13.26
N GLN A 212 20.04 12.25 -12.92
CA GLN A 212 20.43 11.67 -11.62
C GLN A 212 19.64 10.42 -11.21
N LEU A 213 19.03 9.72 -12.17
CA LEU A 213 18.14 8.56 -11.93
C LEU A 213 18.87 7.42 -11.22
N ALA A 214 20.11 7.11 -11.62
CA ALA A 214 20.92 6.08 -10.98
C ALA A 214 21.21 6.40 -9.51
N ASN A 215 21.40 7.66 -9.17
CA ASN A 215 21.61 8.10 -7.78
C ASN A 215 20.36 7.93 -6.94
N PHE A 216 19.17 8.27 -7.47
CA PHE A 216 17.89 8.03 -6.80
C PHE A 216 17.66 6.55 -6.51
N VAL A 217 17.87 5.69 -7.51
CA VAL A 217 17.73 4.24 -7.39
C VAL A 217 18.66 3.69 -6.30
N ALA A 218 19.94 4.07 -6.33
CA ALA A 218 20.93 3.62 -5.35
C ALA A 218 20.65 4.13 -3.93
N ALA A 219 20.28 5.40 -3.77
CA ALA A 219 20.02 6.03 -2.47
C ALA A 219 18.84 5.39 -1.73
N ASN A 220 17.89 4.79 -2.46
CA ASN A 220 16.70 4.18 -1.91
C ASN A 220 16.74 2.63 -1.92
N GLY A 221 17.85 2.02 -2.35
CA GLY A 221 17.99 0.56 -2.45
C GLY A 221 16.98 -0.07 -3.40
N LEU A 222 16.63 0.64 -4.47
CA LEU A 222 15.64 0.21 -5.45
C LEU A 222 16.28 -0.63 -6.56
N THR A 223 15.47 -1.47 -7.19
CA THR A 223 15.75 -2.15 -8.44
C THR A 223 14.83 -1.59 -9.51
N ASP A 224 15.35 -1.20 -10.67
CA ASP A 224 14.56 -0.83 -11.85
C ASP A 224 14.18 -2.10 -12.61
N SER A 225 12.90 -2.33 -12.86
CA SER A 225 12.41 -3.52 -13.54
C SER A 225 12.93 -3.64 -15.00
N TRP A 226 13.01 -2.51 -15.71
CA TRP A 226 13.57 -2.48 -17.07
C TRP A 226 15.07 -2.82 -17.07
N VAL A 227 15.84 -2.24 -16.16
CA VAL A 227 17.28 -2.54 -16.03
C VAL A 227 17.49 -4.01 -15.71
N GLN A 228 16.70 -4.54 -14.76
CA GLN A 228 16.81 -5.94 -14.35
C GLN A 228 16.50 -6.91 -15.50
N LEU A 229 15.39 -6.68 -16.19
CA LEU A 229 14.82 -7.67 -17.12
C LEU A 229 15.31 -7.49 -18.56
N GLU A 230 15.53 -6.25 -18.99
CA GLU A 230 15.84 -5.94 -20.37
C GLU A 230 17.31 -5.49 -20.60
N GLN A 231 18.03 -5.10 -19.53
CA GLN A 231 19.40 -4.63 -19.59
C GLN A 231 20.40 -5.55 -18.85
N GLY A 232 19.96 -6.77 -18.50
CA GLY A 232 20.80 -7.74 -17.78
C GLY A 232 21.27 -7.29 -16.39
N GLY A 233 20.52 -6.40 -15.77
CA GLY A 233 20.80 -5.87 -14.43
C GLY A 233 21.82 -4.72 -14.40
N ILE A 234 22.25 -4.22 -15.55
CA ILE A 234 23.25 -3.14 -15.66
C ILE A 234 22.61 -1.95 -16.35
N ALA A 235 22.44 -0.85 -15.62
CA ALA A 235 21.89 0.38 -16.19
C ALA A 235 22.84 0.96 -17.28
N PRO A 236 22.28 1.51 -18.38
CA PRO A 236 23.10 2.21 -19.37
C PRO A 236 23.88 3.35 -18.71
N PRO A 237 25.17 3.54 -19.07
CA PRO A 237 25.95 4.60 -18.45
C PRO A 237 25.49 5.98 -18.93
N ALA A 238 25.63 6.97 -18.06
CA ALA A 238 25.40 8.37 -18.39
C ALA A 238 26.27 8.81 -19.58
N GLY A 239 25.66 9.53 -20.52
CA GLY A 239 26.30 9.97 -21.76
C GLY A 239 26.40 8.89 -22.83
N ALA A 240 25.88 7.69 -22.62
CA ALA A 240 25.75 6.70 -23.69
C ALA A 240 24.75 7.18 -24.78
N PRO A 241 24.83 6.65 -26.00
CA PRO A 241 23.81 6.91 -27.01
C PRO A 241 22.41 6.56 -26.48
N PRO A 242 21.40 7.42 -26.71
CA PRO A 242 20.04 7.15 -26.27
C PRO A 242 19.50 5.84 -26.84
N LEU A 243 18.88 5.01 -25.99
CA LEU A 243 18.21 3.76 -26.40
C LEU A 243 16.74 4.01 -26.76
N MET A 244 16.46 5.14 -27.42
CA MET A 244 15.11 5.48 -27.89
C MET A 244 14.80 4.72 -29.17
N CYS A 245 13.53 4.34 -29.32
CA CYS A 245 13.04 3.67 -30.51
C CYS A 245 12.08 4.57 -31.29
N ASP A 246 11.97 4.32 -32.59
CA ASP A 246 10.89 4.87 -33.40
C ASP A 246 9.58 4.14 -33.07
N GLU A 247 8.45 4.82 -33.12
CA GLU A 247 7.12 4.26 -32.85
C GLU A 247 6.76 3.01 -33.69
N THR A 248 7.38 2.87 -34.85
CA THR A 248 7.22 1.72 -35.75
C THR A 248 8.12 0.52 -35.42
N ALA A 249 9.02 0.67 -34.43
CA ALA A 249 10.03 -0.30 -34.05
C ALA A 249 10.20 -0.45 -32.54
N ILE A 250 9.13 -0.28 -31.79
CA ILE A 250 9.11 -0.40 -30.33
C ILE A 250 9.47 -1.82 -29.90
N THR A 251 10.39 -1.92 -28.96
CA THR A 251 10.78 -3.17 -28.29
C THR A 251 10.94 -2.92 -26.79
N ASN A 252 11.00 -3.96 -25.99
CA ASN A 252 11.21 -3.86 -24.54
C ASN A 252 12.59 -3.26 -24.17
N THR A 253 13.56 -3.33 -25.06
CA THR A 253 14.90 -2.75 -24.83
C THR A 253 14.94 -1.23 -25.03
N CYS A 254 13.87 -0.62 -25.53
CA CYS A 254 13.78 0.83 -25.70
C CYS A 254 13.75 1.52 -24.33
N GLU A 255 14.56 2.56 -24.13
CA GLU A 255 14.53 3.35 -22.91
C GLU A 255 13.41 4.40 -22.96
N VAL A 256 12.39 4.24 -22.12
CA VAL A 256 11.29 5.18 -21.94
C VAL A 256 11.41 5.92 -20.62
N THR A 257 10.66 7.01 -20.42
CA THR A 257 10.63 7.78 -19.17
C THR A 257 9.65 7.21 -18.15
N ASN A 258 8.68 6.42 -18.61
CA ASN A 258 7.83 5.62 -17.73
C ASN A 258 8.64 4.51 -17.08
N LYS A 259 8.82 4.58 -15.76
CA LYS A 259 9.68 3.66 -15.00
C LYS A 259 8.91 2.96 -13.88
N THR A 260 9.39 1.78 -13.53
CA THR A 260 8.91 1.01 -12.37
C THR A 260 10.10 0.54 -11.56
N PHE A 261 10.20 1.02 -10.32
CA PHE A 261 11.22 0.65 -9.36
C PHE A 261 10.60 -0.09 -8.20
N TYR A 262 11.36 -0.99 -7.56
CA TYR A 262 10.87 -1.71 -6.40
C TYR A 262 11.99 -2.10 -5.44
N ARG A 263 11.65 -2.37 -4.20
CA ARG A 263 12.51 -3.04 -3.21
C ARG A 263 11.68 -3.94 -2.33
N SER A 264 12.28 -5.04 -1.91
CA SER A 264 11.73 -5.94 -0.90
C SER A 264 11.87 -5.34 0.51
N SER A 265 11.09 -5.88 1.46
CA SER A 265 11.34 -5.72 2.89
C SER A 265 11.92 -7.01 3.47
N LYS A 266 12.17 -7.01 4.77
CA LYS A 266 12.56 -8.23 5.48
C LYS A 266 11.42 -9.26 5.53
N GLN A 267 10.17 -8.79 5.55
CA GLN A 267 8.96 -9.63 5.65
C GLN A 267 8.45 -10.08 4.29
N ILE A 268 8.66 -9.28 3.25
CA ILE A 268 8.06 -9.48 1.93
C ILE A 268 9.16 -9.38 0.87
N THR A 269 9.32 -10.45 0.09
CA THR A 269 10.13 -10.43 -1.12
C THR A 269 9.26 -10.03 -2.29
N LEU A 270 9.68 -8.99 -3.02
CA LEU A 270 9.14 -8.59 -4.32
C LEU A 270 10.15 -8.96 -5.40
N ASN A 271 9.67 -9.39 -6.55
CA ASN A 271 10.50 -9.64 -7.72
C ASN A 271 9.73 -9.31 -9.00
N ALA A 272 10.29 -8.46 -9.86
CA ALA A 272 9.75 -8.24 -11.19
C ALA A 272 10.06 -9.49 -12.04
N THR A 273 9.04 -10.04 -12.68
CA THR A 273 9.10 -11.32 -13.43
C THR A 273 8.96 -11.16 -14.92
N ALA A 274 8.31 -10.07 -15.37
CA ALA A 274 8.21 -9.68 -16.77
C ALA A 274 8.15 -8.16 -16.89
N TYR A 275 8.64 -7.66 -18.00
CA TYR A 275 8.54 -6.28 -18.44
C TYR A 275 8.06 -6.26 -19.89
N ASN A 276 7.10 -5.41 -20.20
CA ASN A 276 6.64 -5.26 -21.57
C ASN A 276 6.24 -3.81 -21.87
N ASN A 277 6.69 -3.30 -23.01
CA ASN A 277 6.14 -2.09 -23.59
C ASN A 277 4.82 -2.48 -24.30
N GLU A 278 3.70 -2.01 -23.78
CA GLU A 278 2.36 -2.37 -24.22
C GLU A 278 1.86 -1.51 -25.42
N HIS A 279 2.74 -0.78 -26.09
CA HIS A 279 2.44 0.11 -27.22
C HIS A 279 1.35 -0.46 -28.15
N ALA A 280 1.57 -1.67 -28.66
CA ALA A 280 0.67 -2.31 -29.63
C ALA A 280 -0.75 -2.54 -29.13
N LYS A 281 -0.96 -2.57 -27.81
CA LYS A 281 -2.28 -2.77 -27.20
C LYS A 281 -3.04 -1.45 -27.01
N PHE A 282 -2.39 -0.30 -27.14
CA PHE A 282 -2.97 1.01 -26.89
C PHE A 282 -3.04 1.89 -28.15
N LEU A 283 -3.15 1.26 -29.32
CA LEU A 283 -3.38 1.93 -30.61
C LEU A 283 -4.88 2.02 -30.89
N ASP A 284 -5.33 3.09 -31.54
CA ASP A 284 -6.69 3.19 -32.07
C ASP A 284 -6.90 2.31 -33.33
N SER A 285 -8.10 2.34 -33.91
CA SER A 285 -8.41 1.54 -35.10
C SER A 285 -7.61 1.95 -36.36
N THR A 286 -6.93 3.08 -36.34
CA THR A 286 -6.08 3.57 -37.43
C THR A 286 -4.59 3.21 -37.21
N GLY A 287 -4.26 2.67 -36.04
CA GLY A 287 -2.89 2.36 -35.63
C GLY A 287 -2.17 3.54 -34.97
N ALA A 288 -2.88 4.62 -34.61
CA ALA A 288 -2.31 5.73 -33.87
C ALA A 288 -2.44 5.50 -32.34
N MET A 289 -1.45 5.96 -31.58
CA MET A 289 -1.43 5.86 -30.12
C MET A 289 -2.58 6.67 -29.48
N LEU A 290 -3.17 6.12 -28.40
CA LEU A 290 -4.21 6.80 -27.61
C LEU A 290 -3.63 7.87 -26.67
N SER A 291 -2.32 7.84 -26.40
CA SER A 291 -1.54 8.83 -25.66
C SER A 291 -0.24 9.09 -26.43
N ASP A 292 0.48 10.13 -26.09
CA ASP A 292 1.84 10.43 -26.62
C ASP A 292 2.95 9.64 -25.89
N MET A 293 2.59 8.80 -24.92
CA MET A 293 3.50 7.99 -24.13
C MET A 293 3.13 6.50 -24.20
N ASP A 294 4.16 5.65 -24.13
CA ASP A 294 3.98 4.20 -24.10
C ASP A 294 3.53 3.72 -22.71
N PRO A 295 2.50 2.86 -22.64
CA PRO A 295 2.18 2.17 -21.38
C PRO A 295 3.18 1.05 -21.13
N ILE A 296 3.64 0.96 -19.88
CA ILE A 296 4.66 -0.01 -19.46
C ILE A 296 4.09 -0.98 -18.44
N LEU A 297 4.10 -2.25 -18.79
CA LEU A 297 3.74 -3.36 -17.90
C LEU A 297 4.97 -3.85 -17.13
N THR A 298 4.81 -4.08 -15.85
CA THR A 298 5.71 -4.91 -15.04
C THR A 298 4.89 -5.94 -14.28
N ASP A 299 5.14 -7.22 -14.52
CA ASP A 299 4.57 -8.29 -13.70
C ASP A 299 5.45 -8.53 -12.48
N PHE A 300 4.82 -8.72 -11.33
CA PHE A 300 5.47 -8.99 -10.07
C PHE A 300 5.08 -10.34 -9.50
N SER A 301 6.02 -10.99 -8.84
CA SER A 301 5.75 -12.00 -7.84
C SER A 301 6.11 -11.46 -6.46
N TRP A 302 5.34 -11.91 -5.45
CA TRP A 302 5.65 -11.62 -4.05
C TRP A 302 5.60 -12.90 -3.21
N SER A 303 6.36 -12.93 -2.13
CA SER A 303 6.29 -13.98 -1.12
C SER A 303 6.60 -13.43 0.26
N GLN A 304 5.92 -13.98 1.28
CA GLN A 304 6.26 -13.72 2.68
C GLN A 304 7.53 -14.49 3.05
N ASN A 305 8.38 -13.86 3.84
CA ASN A 305 9.51 -14.56 4.47
C ASN A 305 8.96 -15.56 5.49
N SER A 306 9.45 -16.81 5.43
CA SER A 306 8.99 -17.90 6.29
C SER A 306 9.20 -17.69 7.80
N ASP A 307 10.06 -16.73 8.18
CA ASP A 307 10.40 -16.43 9.57
C ASP A 307 9.59 -15.28 10.17
N TYR A 308 8.75 -14.62 9.34
CA TYR A 308 7.96 -13.46 9.77
C TYR A 308 6.52 -13.54 9.26
N GLN A 309 5.61 -13.00 10.07
CA GLN A 309 4.21 -12.73 9.68
C GLN A 309 3.79 -11.36 10.23
N GLN A 310 2.77 -10.80 9.64
CA GLN A 310 2.15 -9.56 10.13
C GLN A 310 0.63 -9.75 10.26
N SER A 311 0.01 -9.09 11.23
CA SER A 311 -1.46 -8.96 11.25
C SER A 311 -1.88 -7.89 10.25
N ASP A 312 -3.17 -7.73 10.02
CA ASP A 312 -3.69 -6.52 9.38
C ASP A 312 -3.48 -5.29 10.28
N LEU A 313 -3.49 -4.11 9.67
CA LEU A 313 -3.45 -2.82 10.35
C LEU A 313 -4.85 -2.47 10.88
N PHE A 314 -4.92 -1.88 12.08
CA PHE A 314 -6.16 -1.39 12.67
C PHE A 314 -5.95 -0.02 13.30
N GLY A 315 -6.85 0.94 13.01
CA GLY A 315 -6.77 2.32 13.50
C GLY A 315 -6.78 3.37 12.40
N GLY A 316 -6.50 4.62 12.75
CA GLY A 316 -6.56 5.80 11.89
C GLY A 316 -5.25 6.15 11.19
N ASN A 317 -5.31 7.16 10.30
CA ASN A 317 -4.18 7.58 9.46
C ASN A 317 -3.39 8.76 10.05
N GLY A 318 -3.58 9.10 11.34
CA GLY A 318 -2.81 10.13 12.04
C GLY A 318 -1.35 9.74 12.26
N GLY A 319 -0.58 10.67 12.84
CA GLY A 319 0.82 10.44 13.20
C GLY A 319 1.75 10.12 12.02
N THR A 320 2.93 9.62 12.33
CA THR A 320 3.94 9.18 11.36
C THR A 320 4.04 7.67 11.32
N PRO A 321 4.33 7.06 10.15
CA PRO A 321 4.53 5.62 10.03
C PRO A 321 5.73 5.13 10.83
N PHE A 322 5.68 3.90 11.28
CA PHE A 322 6.79 3.16 11.86
C PHE A 322 6.70 1.66 11.51
N ASN A 323 7.84 0.98 11.46
CA ASN A 323 7.92 -0.46 11.23
C ASN A 323 9.14 -1.06 11.93
N ASP A 324 8.92 -1.89 12.94
CA ASP A 324 9.98 -2.58 13.69
C ASP A 324 10.60 -3.73 12.89
N GLY A 325 9.91 -4.21 11.87
CA GLY A 325 10.21 -5.45 11.16
C GLY A 325 11.66 -5.59 10.70
N ALA A 326 12.27 -4.49 10.23
CA ALA A 326 13.67 -4.51 9.79
C ALA A 326 14.66 -4.86 10.92
N ALA A 327 14.34 -4.49 12.18
CA ALA A 327 15.21 -4.66 13.34
C ALA A 327 14.94 -5.95 14.14
N ILE A 328 13.86 -6.70 13.85
CA ILE A 328 13.49 -7.94 14.55
C ILE A 328 14.38 -9.10 14.07
N PRO A 329 15.19 -9.76 14.91
CA PRO A 329 15.86 -10.99 14.53
C PRO A 329 14.87 -12.17 14.47
N ALA A 330 15.12 -13.12 13.57
CA ALA A 330 14.30 -14.34 13.48
C ALA A 330 14.40 -15.17 14.77
N GLY A 331 13.27 -15.70 15.25
CA GLY A 331 13.20 -16.57 16.42
C GLY A 331 13.39 -15.87 17.77
N VAL A 332 13.55 -14.54 17.81
CA VAL A 332 13.73 -13.79 19.07
C VAL A 332 12.40 -13.19 19.51
N GLY A 333 11.81 -13.77 20.54
CA GLY A 333 10.50 -13.37 21.06
C GLY A 333 10.55 -12.26 22.11
N THR A 334 9.36 -11.78 22.45
CA THR A 334 9.14 -10.76 23.47
C THR A 334 9.33 -11.31 24.88
N THR A 335 9.99 -10.54 25.73
CA THR A 335 10.12 -10.80 27.18
C THR A 335 9.26 -9.86 28.03
N THR A 336 8.99 -8.66 27.53
CA THR A 336 8.18 -7.67 28.24
C THR A 336 7.35 -6.89 27.23
N VAL A 337 6.08 -6.67 27.53
CA VAL A 337 5.24 -5.69 26.84
C VAL A 337 4.99 -4.50 27.74
N THR A 338 4.94 -3.30 27.15
CA THR A 338 4.68 -2.04 27.86
C THR A 338 3.52 -1.32 27.21
N LEU A 339 2.75 -0.60 28.01
CA LEU A 339 1.60 0.18 27.59
C LEU A 339 1.53 1.45 28.44
N SER A 340 1.31 2.60 27.81
CA SER A 340 0.86 3.79 28.54
C SER A 340 -0.48 4.21 27.98
N ALA A 341 -1.47 4.42 28.85
CA ALA A 341 -2.81 4.78 28.43
C ALA A 341 -3.51 5.66 29.48
N GLY A 342 -4.27 6.63 28.98
CA GLY A 342 -5.27 7.37 29.70
C GLY A 342 -6.65 6.95 29.23
N SER A 343 -7.41 7.86 28.62
CA SER A 343 -8.65 7.52 27.92
C SER A 343 -8.41 6.89 26.54
N ARG A 344 -7.19 6.99 26.00
CA ARG A 344 -6.73 6.38 24.74
C ARG A 344 -5.37 5.73 24.94
N VAL A 345 -4.88 5.07 23.90
CA VAL A 345 -3.54 4.45 23.91
C VAL A 345 -2.50 5.52 23.58
N ASP A 346 -1.77 5.95 24.60
CA ASP A 346 -0.72 6.96 24.44
C ASP A 346 0.58 6.34 23.89
N GLN A 347 0.92 5.11 24.35
CA GLN A 347 2.16 4.44 23.93
C GLN A 347 2.01 2.92 24.02
N VAL A 348 2.61 2.22 23.05
CA VAL A 348 2.85 0.78 23.09
C VAL A 348 4.35 0.49 22.97
N GLY A 349 4.79 -0.61 23.56
CA GLY A 349 6.18 -1.04 23.43
C GLY A 349 6.38 -2.49 23.81
N LEU A 350 7.54 -3.02 23.47
CA LEU A 350 7.99 -4.33 23.90
C LEU A 350 9.52 -4.41 23.96
N THR A 351 10.03 -5.39 24.69
CA THR A 351 11.45 -5.75 24.75
C THR A 351 11.61 -7.20 24.35
N LEU A 352 12.56 -7.47 23.44
CA LEU A 352 12.92 -8.79 22.97
C LEU A 352 13.93 -9.47 23.90
N ALA A 353 14.06 -10.78 23.81
CA ALA A 353 14.99 -11.58 24.63
C ALA A 353 16.48 -11.21 24.42
N ASN A 354 16.82 -10.59 23.31
CA ASN A 354 18.18 -10.07 23.04
C ASN A 354 18.42 -8.66 23.58
N GLY A 355 17.43 -8.05 24.26
CA GLY A 355 17.50 -6.70 24.81
C GLY A 355 17.07 -5.58 23.85
N THR A 356 16.74 -5.87 22.59
CA THR A 356 16.17 -4.88 21.67
C THR A 356 14.81 -4.43 22.18
N SER A 357 14.56 -3.12 22.19
CA SER A 357 13.27 -2.55 22.64
C SER A 357 12.70 -1.65 21.57
N PHE A 358 11.39 -1.72 21.41
CA PHE A 358 10.59 -0.86 20.53
C PHE A 358 9.58 -0.08 21.35
N THR A 359 9.35 1.18 21.00
CA THR A 359 8.40 2.05 21.69
C THR A 359 7.83 3.05 20.71
N HIS A 360 6.48 3.12 20.63
CA HIS A 360 5.76 3.98 19.70
C HIS A 360 4.63 4.72 20.40
N GLY A 361 4.46 6.00 20.08
CA GLY A 361 3.51 6.92 20.69
C GLY A 361 4.18 8.00 21.53
N GLY A 362 3.39 8.69 22.34
CA GLY A 362 3.83 9.78 23.18
C GLY A 362 4.12 9.39 24.63
N THR A 363 4.17 10.40 25.50
CA THR A 363 4.50 10.23 26.93
C THR A 363 3.28 10.42 27.84
N GLY A 364 2.07 10.45 27.28
CA GLY A 364 0.82 10.57 28.04
C GLY A 364 0.43 9.30 28.79
N GLY A 365 -0.70 9.38 29.49
CA GLY A 365 -1.30 8.24 30.17
C GLY A 365 -0.54 7.74 31.40
N THR A 366 -0.97 6.59 31.89
CA THR A 366 -0.33 5.89 33.01
C THR A 366 0.43 4.69 32.48
N PRO A 367 1.76 4.62 32.71
CA PRO A 367 2.55 3.50 32.23
C PRO A 367 2.30 2.23 33.02
N ALA A 368 2.26 1.11 32.31
CA ALA A 368 2.16 -0.23 32.86
C ALA A 368 3.01 -1.21 32.04
N SER A 369 3.38 -2.33 32.64
CA SER A 369 4.18 -3.35 31.96
C SER A 369 3.80 -4.75 32.42
N LEU A 370 4.06 -5.73 31.56
CA LEU A 370 3.92 -7.14 31.83
C LEU A 370 5.17 -7.88 31.37
N THR A 371 5.99 -8.30 32.33
CA THR A 371 7.12 -9.20 32.04
C THR A 371 6.59 -10.64 31.97
N LEU A 372 6.94 -11.32 30.88
CA LEU A 372 6.53 -12.70 30.62
C LEU A 372 7.37 -13.67 31.45
N ASN A 373 6.75 -14.75 31.91
CA ASN A 373 7.45 -15.86 32.56
C ASN A 373 8.29 -16.65 31.52
N SER A 374 9.17 -17.53 31.97
CA SER A 374 9.89 -18.42 31.06
C SER A 374 8.91 -19.29 30.27
N GLY A 375 8.99 -19.27 28.96
CA GLY A 375 8.13 -20.01 28.05
C GLY A 375 6.72 -19.45 27.90
N GLU A 376 6.41 -18.29 28.47
CA GLU A 376 5.15 -17.59 28.29
C GLU A 376 5.20 -16.69 27.06
N HIS A 377 4.11 -16.64 26.28
CA HIS A 377 4.00 -15.86 25.06
C HIS A 377 2.71 -15.04 25.01
N ILE A 378 2.70 -13.96 24.24
CA ILE A 378 1.44 -13.22 23.94
C ILE A 378 0.59 -14.07 23.01
N ALA A 379 -0.58 -14.50 23.48
CA ALA A 379 -1.53 -15.32 22.73
C ALA A 379 -2.48 -14.48 21.87
N SER A 380 -2.79 -13.25 22.31
CA SER A 380 -3.63 -12.33 21.51
C SER A 380 -3.43 -10.89 21.93
N VAL A 381 -3.76 -10.00 20.97
CA VAL A 381 -3.85 -8.54 21.20
C VAL A 381 -5.20 -8.06 20.71
N GLU A 382 -5.98 -7.46 21.62
CA GLU A 382 -7.24 -6.79 21.33
C GLU A 382 -6.98 -5.30 21.16
N LEU A 383 -7.49 -4.71 20.08
CA LEU A 383 -7.40 -3.29 19.75
C LEU A 383 -8.80 -2.74 19.55
N CYS A 384 -9.09 -1.55 20.11
CA CYS A 384 -10.31 -0.83 19.80
C CYS A 384 -9.97 0.57 19.30
N GLU A 385 -10.64 1.02 18.23
CA GLU A 385 -10.50 2.36 17.71
C GLU A 385 -11.72 3.24 18.02
N GLY A 386 -11.55 4.54 17.86
CA GLY A 386 -12.61 5.52 18.03
C GLY A 386 -12.20 6.89 17.46
N GLN A 387 -13.17 7.79 17.41
CA GLN A 387 -12.99 9.14 16.89
C GLN A 387 -12.52 10.10 17.98
N TYR A 388 -11.49 10.88 17.69
CA TYR A 388 -11.06 12.01 18.50
C TYR A 388 -10.57 13.17 17.62
N ASN A 389 -11.20 14.33 17.77
CA ASN A 389 -10.94 15.52 16.96
C ASN A 389 -11.03 15.30 15.43
N GLY A 390 -11.91 14.41 15.00
CA GLY A 390 -12.13 14.11 13.57
C GLY A 390 -11.25 13.00 13.02
N ASP A 391 -10.29 12.48 13.80
CA ASP A 391 -9.40 11.40 13.40
C ASP A 391 -9.69 10.12 14.16
N ASN A 392 -9.58 8.97 13.50
CA ASN A 392 -9.56 7.66 14.16
C ASN A 392 -8.23 7.46 14.88
N ARG A 393 -8.28 6.86 16.08
CA ARG A 393 -7.11 6.53 16.92
C ARG A 393 -7.37 5.26 17.70
N LEU A 394 -6.33 4.67 18.27
CA LEU A 394 -6.49 3.56 19.20
C LEU A 394 -6.96 4.08 20.58
N PHE A 395 -8.11 3.60 20.99
CA PHE A 395 -8.72 3.91 22.29
C PHE A 395 -8.39 2.87 23.35
N TYR A 396 -8.15 1.63 22.94
CA TYR A 396 -7.89 0.53 23.87
C TYR A 396 -6.93 -0.49 23.27
N THR A 397 -6.08 -1.04 24.12
CA THR A 397 -5.22 -2.18 23.81
C THR A 397 -5.18 -3.15 24.97
N LYS A 398 -5.29 -4.47 24.69
CA LYS A 398 -5.14 -5.52 25.68
C LYS A 398 -4.30 -6.66 25.14
N TYR A 399 -3.19 -6.93 25.79
CA TYR A 399 -2.38 -8.12 25.59
C TYR A 399 -2.90 -9.23 26.49
N THR A 400 -3.02 -10.44 25.96
CA THR A 400 -3.37 -11.64 26.71
C THR A 400 -2.31 -12.70 26.46
N THR A 401 -1.76 -13.30 27.53
CA THR A 401 -0.76 -14.37 27.41
C THR A 401 -1.43 -15.75 27.31
N ASP A 402 -0.68 -16.75 26.87
CA ASP A 402 -1.10 -18.16 26.84
C ASP A 402 -1.31 -18.75 28.25
N GLN A 403 -0.80 -18.08 29.31
CA GLN A 403 -1.06 -18.41 30.72
C GLN A 403 -2.24 -17.62 31.30
N GLY A 404 -2.98 -16.85 30.48
CA GLY A 404 -4.18 -16.11 30.89
C GLY A 404 -3.89 -14.80 31.63
N ARG A 405 -2.64 -14.34 31.70
CA ARG A 405 -2.26 -13.03 32.24
C ARG A 405 -2.58 -11.94 31.22
N THR A 406 -2.87 -10.74 31.69
CA THR A 406 -3.25 -9.62 30.82
C THR A 406 -2.55 -8.33 31.21
N LEU A 407 -2.29 -7.48 30.19
CA LEU A 407 -1.97 -6.06 30.33
C LEU A 407 -2.94 -5.29 29.43
N ALA A 408 -3.68 -4.33 29.99
CA ALA A 408 -4.66 -3.56 29.25
C ALA A 408 -4.67 -2.10 29.66
N GLY A 409 -5.08 -1.22 28.75
CA GLY A 409 -5.26 0.21 29.04
C GLY A 409 -6.06 0.92 27.97
N GLY A 410 -6.59 2.09 28.34
CA GLY A 410 -7.48 2.88 27.50
C GLY A 410 -8.97 2.60 27.76
N THR A 411 -9.83 3.02 26.84
CA THR A 411 -11.28 2.89 26.93
C THR A 411 -11.80 2.00 25.80
N VAL A 412 -12.47 0.89 26.16
CA VAL A 412 -13.11 0.00 25.18
C VAL A 412 -14.19 0.77 24.42
N THR A 413 -14.24 0.62 23.11
CA THR A 413 -15.24 1.18 22.21
C THR A 413 -16.10 0.08 21.60
N SER A 414 -17.01 0.43 20.70
CA SER A 414 -17.81 -0.55 19.94
C SER A 414 -17.08 -1.12 18.72
N ASP A 415 -15.97 -0.51 18.31
CA ASP A 415 -15.18 -0.93 17.15
C ASP A 415 -13.86 -1.54 17.63
N CYS A 416 -13.86 -2.86 17.75
CA CYS A 416 -12.73 -3.63 18.26
C CYS A 416 -12.42 -4.83 17.39
N THR A 417 -11.14 -5.14 17.31
CA THR A 417 -10.62 -6.36 16.68
C THR A 417 -9.69 -7.10 17.62
N THR A 418 -9.57 -8.41 17.46
CA THR A 418 -8.62 -9.23 18.21
C THR A 418 -7.75 -10.04 17.27
N TYR A 419 -6.47 -9.83 17.34
CA TYR A 419 -5.46 -10.61 16.62
C TYR A 419 -4.93 -11.72 17.50
N ALA A 420 -5.31 -12.96 17.19
CA ALA A 420 -4.70 -14.13 17.80
C ALA A 420 -3.30 -14.35 17.21
N THR A 421 -2.32 -14.62 18.08
CA THR A 421 -0.99 -15.03 17.62
C THR A 421 -1.10 -16.38 16.91
N PRO A 422 -0.64 -16.50 15.65
CA PRO A 422 -0.73 -17.76 14.93
C PRO A 422 0.04 -18.89 15.64
N SER A 423 -0.43 -20.13 15.50
CA SER A 423 0.23 -21.30 16.11
C SER A 423 1.66 -21.46 15.60
N GLY A 424 2.63 -21.59 16.49
CA GLY A 424 4.06 -21.69 16.17
C GLY A 424 4.74 -20.32 15.99
N TRP A 425 4.05 -19.23 16.36
CA TRP A 425 4.55 -17.87 16.25
C TRP A 425 4.50 -17.14 17.60
N GLN A 426 5.22 -16.04 17.70
CA GLN A 426 5.25 -15.17 18.88
C GLN A 426 5.31 -13.70 18.43
N LEU A 427 4.69 -12.82 19.22
CA LEU A 427 4.80 -11.37 19.01
C LEU A 427 6.27 -10.94 19.14
N ALA A 428 6.74 -10.10 18.21
CA ALA A 428 8.13 -9.64 18.19
C ALA A 428 8.28 -8.15 17.88
N GLY A 429 7.23 -7.46 17.45
CA GLY A 429 7.28 -6.04 17.17
C GLY A 429 5.94 -5.53 16.67
N PHE A 430 5.97 -4.27 16.23
CA PHE A 430 4.82 -3.55 15.76
C PHE A 430 5.14 -2.84 14.43
N TYR A 431 4.10 -2.49 13.70
CA TYR A 431 4.13 -1.53 12.61
C TYR A 431 2.83 -0.74 12.62
N GLY A 432 2.83 0.45 12.08
CA GLY A 432 1.65 1.30 12.14
C GLY A 432 1.96 2.78 12.10
N ARG A 433 1.19 3.57 12.83
CA ARG A 433 1.32 5.03 12.86
C ARG A 433 1.17 5.55 14.29
N SER A 434 2.00 6.52 14.65
CA SER A 434 1.93 7.16 15.97
C SER A 434 2.43 8.60 15.93
N GLY A 435 1.97 9.39 16.88
CA GLY A 435 2.41 10.75 17.17
C GLY A 435 2.47 10.94 18.68
N THR A 436 1.65 11.84 19.22
CA THR A 436 1.45 11.97 20.67
C THR A 436 0.64 10.82 21.28
N GLU A 437 0.01 10.01 20.45
CA GLU A 437 -0.76 8.82 20.77
C GLU A 437 -0.51 7.76 19.69
N VAL A 438 -1.01 6.55 19.88
CA VAL A 438 -0.97 5.51 18.86
C VAL A 438 -2.22 5.64 17.99
N ASP A 439 -2.02 5.94 16.72
CA ASP A 439 -3.09 6.16 15.77
C ASP A 439 -3.52 4.84 15.09
N LYS A 440 -2.54 4.00 14.74
CA LYS A 440 -2.76 2.72 14.04
C LYS A 440 -1.73 1.68 14.49
N LEU A 441 -2.12 0.42 14.59
CA LEU A 441 -1.24 -0.66 15.00
C LEU A 441 -1.51 -1.94 14.19
N GLY A 442 -0.43 -2.57 13.78
CA GLY A 442 -0.34 -3.95 13.33
C GLY A 442 0.76 -4.66 14.11
N LEU A 443 0.69 -5.97 14.15
CA LEU A 443 1.58 -6.82 14.92
C LEU A 443 2.57 -7.52 13.98
N VAL A 444 3.82 -7.61 14.41
CA VAL A 444 4.86 -8.39 13.71
C VAL A 444 5.18 -9.60 14.56
N TYR A 445 5.09 -10.77 13.92
CA TYR A 445 5.38 -12.05 14.55
C TYR A 445 6.67 -12.66 13.99
N THR A 446 7.37 -13.42 14.83
CA THR A 446 8.45 -14.31 14.42
C THR A 446 8.16 -15.73 14.89
N ARG A 447 8.87 -16.72 14.36
CA ARG A 447 8.69 -18.12 14.75
C ARG A 447 9.03 -18.32 16.22
N LEU A 448 8.30 -19.22 16.89
CA LEU A 448 8.75 -19.78 18.18
C LEU A 448 10.07 -20.54 17.97
N SER A 449 11.07 -20.25 18.79
CA SER A 449 12.38 -20.94 18.81
C SER A 449 12.35 -22.20 19.65
#